data_71545bd819c54ad557e85dbeae601f16
#
_entry.id   71545bd819c54ad557e85dbeae601f16
#
_cell.length_a   1.000
_cell.length_b   1.000
_cell.length_c   1.000
_cell.angle_alpha   90.00
_cell.angle_beta   90.00
_cell.angle_gamma   90.00
#
_symmetry.space_group_name_H-M   'P 1'
#
loop_
_entity.id
_entity.type
_entity.pdbx_description
1 polymer ?
#
loop_
_entity_poly.entity_id
_entity_poly.type
_entity_poly.pdbx_seq_one_letter_code
_entity_poly.pdbx_strand_id
1 'polypeptide(L)'
;MNLPGPRPLVVALVLLAPLLAPAAGARIMYKPRPPAAPVAPCEPLAGPAPDAPPRPRDRVGLNFSADMLTSSDSASVQVCALVDSLGIVRQARVERGGTPYDSAAVDAVHWWQFEPARAHGRPVAARVSVAVPVRPPVDADPLTPDVFGMALKAEAAGDPLDALDAWTGTLARAGVHPTLGNEWVIRERILRLAAGLGAAPAVPSVAVSSARGAHNLMLRDMSRATNADLAKALDAVLLEAPWYADAYRWRASARAASGQRAGAIRDVLCYEIATRDSARLAMADRALVALATGDTLAALTMLKHE
;
A
#
# COMPACT_ATOMS: atom_id res chain seq x y z
N MET A 1 -4.42 89.86 8.77
CA MET A 1 -5.09 88.75 8.04
C MET A 1 -4.24 87.52 8.28
N ASN A 2 -4.61 86.73 9.32
CA ASN A 2 -3.95 85.51 9.68
C ASN A 2 -4.81 84.32 9.15
N LEU A 3 -4.24 83.53 8.24
CA LEU A 3 -4.84 82.27 7.79
C LEU A 3 -4.43 81.18 8.76
N PRO A 4 -5.39 80.32 9.19
CA PRO A 4 -5.03 79.19 10.07
C PRO A 4 -4.45 78.03 9.24
N GLY A 5 -3.34 77.49 9.74
CA GLY A 5 -2.64 76.38 9.17
C GLY A 5 -3.40 75.05 9.32
N PRO A 6 -3.13 74.03 8.51
CA PRO A 6 -3.83 72.77 8.49
C PRO A 6 -3.50 71.96 9.74
N ARG A 7 -4.56 71.41 10.36
CA ARG A 7 -4.49 70.45 11.47
C ARG A 7 -4.02 69.10 10.96
N PRO A 8 -3.13 68.37 11.63
CA PRO A 8 -2.78 67.01 11.26
C PRO A 8 -3.93 66.06 11.61
N LEU A 9 -4.41 65.31 10.61
CA LEU A 9 -5.28 64.17 10.75
C LEU A 9 -4.47 63.02 11.39
N VAL A 10 -4.76 62.72 12.65
CA VAL A 10 -4.28 61.52 13.31
C VAL A 10 -5.15 60.37 12.80
N VAL A 11 -4.63 59.61 11.84
CA VAL A 11 -5.23 58.35 11.41
C VAL A 11 -4.87 57.29 12.46
N ALA A 12 -5.82 56.98 13.33
CA ALA A 12 -5.72 55.84 14.23
C ALA A 12 -5.80 54.53 13.42
N LEU A 13 -4.63 53.95 13.18
CA LEU A 13 -4.54 52.62 12.59
C LEU A 13 -4.95 51.60 13.66
N VAL A 14 -6.20 51.20 13.66
CA VAL A 14 -6.70 50.07 14.46
C VAL A 14 -6.16 48.81 13.80
N LEU A 15 -5.08 48.28 14.34
CA LEU A 15 -4.57 46.94 14.03
C LEU A 15 -5.58 45.93 14.59
N LEU A 16 -6.52 45.45 13.75
CA LEU A 16 -7.25 44.19 13.96
C LEU A 16 -6.26 43.08 13.72
N ALA A 17 -5.57 42.66 14.81
CA ALA A 17 -4.91 41.36 14.81
C ALA A 17 -6.00 40.28 14.82
N PRO A 18 -6.08 39.36 13.85
CA PRO A 18 -6.91 38.20 13.99
C PRO A 18 -6.34 37.39 15.15
N LEU A 19 -7.15 37.20 16.20
CA LEU A 19 -6.96 36.16 17.20
C LEU A 19 -7.03 34.80 16.47
N LEU A 20 -5.92 34.32 15.99
CA LEU A 20 -5.73 32.91 15.68
C LEU A 20 -5.74 32.17 17.03
N ALA A 21 -6.94 31.73 17.42
CA ALA A 21 -7.03 30.70 18.42
C ALA A 21 -6.18 29.52 17.96
N PRO A 22 -5.29 28.96 18.82
CA PRO A 22 -4.60 27.73 18.44
C PRO A 22 -5.70 26.69 18.18
N ALA A 23 -5.72 26.17 16.96
CA ALA A 23 -6.54 25.01 16.64
C ALA A 23 -6.22 23.96 17.71
N ALA A 24 -7.20 23.67 18.56
CA ALA A 24 -7.09 22.62 19.56
C ALA A 24 -6.70 21.36 18.79
N GLY A 25 -5.44 20.95 18.97
CA GLY A 25 -4.90 19.77 18.35
C GLY A 25 -5.89 18.65 18.59
N ALA A 26 -6.51 18.16 17.55
CA ALA A 26 -7.32 16.96 17.61
C ALA A 26 -6.36 15.87 18.10
N ARG A 27 -6.30 15.68 19.42
CA ARG A 27 -5.77 14.46 20.01
C ARG A 27 -6.56 13.36 19.32
N ILE A 28 -5.88 12.63 18.45
CA ILE A 28 -6.36 11.34 17.98
C ILE A 28 -6.41 10.52 19.26
N MET A 29 -7.56 10.62 19.96
CA MET A 29 -7.87 9.72 21.06
C MET A 29 -7.93 8.36 20.40
N TYR A 30 -6.89 7.55 20.61
CA TYR A 30 -6.95 6.12 20.35
C TYR A 30 -8.19 5.62 21.06
N LYS A 31 -9.26 5.48 20.29
CA LYS A 31 -10.49 4.89 20.77
C LYS A 31 -10.17 3.40 20.84
N PRO A 32 -10.05 2.79 22.02
CA PRO A 32 -9.79 1.36 22.10
C PRO A 32 -10.84 0.69 21.23
N ARG A 33 -10.38 -0.12 20.28
CA ARG A 33 -11.24 -0.88 19.36
C ARG A 33 -12.21 -1.66 20.26
N PRO A 34 -13.52 -1.58 20.03
CA PRO A 34 -14.46 -2.38 20.78
C PRO A 34 -14.02 -3.84 20.71
N PRO A 35 -14.19 -4.64 21.77
CA PRO A 35 -13.83 -6.03 21.77
C PRO A 35 -14.43 -6.69 20.51
N ALA A 36 -13.61 -7.45 19.81
CA ALA A 36 -14.03 -8.09 18.56
C ALA A 36 -15.33 -8.83 18.81
N ALA A 37 -16.35 -8.58 17.97
CA ALA A 37 -17.60 -9.32 18.02
C ALA A 37 -17.27 -10.82 17.99
N PRO A 38 -18.05 -11.68 18.69
CA PRO A 38 -17.80 -13.11 18.72
C PRO A 38 -17.70 -13.61 17.27
N VAL A 39 -16.52 -14.12 16.93
CA VAL A 39 -16.20 -14.50 15.56
C VAL A 39 -16.96 -15.77 15.23
N ALA A 40 -17.84 -15.73 14.25
CA ALA A 40 -18.58 -16.90 13.82
C ALA A 40 -17.63 -17.94 13.21
N PRO A 41 -17.78 -19.25 13.53
CA PRO A 41 -16.94 -20.30 12.94
C PRO A 41 -17.03 -20.29 11.42
N CYS A 42 -16.02 -20.87 10.76
CA CYS A 42 -15.98 -21.01 9.29
C CYS A 42 -16.91 -22.16 8.87
N GLU A 43 -18.21 -21.91 8.92
CA GLU A 43 -19.20 -22.92 8.56
C GLU A 43 -19.15 -23.22 7.06
N PRO A 44 -19.26 -24.50 6.66
CA PRO A 44 -19.39 -24.88 5.26
C PRO A 44 -20.58 -24.18 4.58
N LEU A 45 -20.51 -24.01 3.27
CA LEU A 45 -21.68 -23.56 2.51
C LEU A 45 -22.77 -24.64 2.55
N ALA A 46 -24.03 -24.20 2.51
CA ALA A 46 -25.15 -25.12 2.36
C ALA A 46 -25.02 -25.89 1.02
N GLY A 47 -25.06 -27.20 1.08
CA GLY A 47 -24.92 -28.07 -0.10
C GLY A 47 -24.09 -29.32 0.19
N PRO A 48 -23.83 -30.16 -0.83
CA PRO A 48 -22.99 -31.32 -0.67
C PRO A 48 -21.57 -30.92 -0.27
N ALA A 49 -20.99 -31.65 0.69
CA ALA A 49 -19.60 -31.44 1.09
C ALA A 49 -18.68 -31.70 -0.12
N PRO A 50 -17.67 -30.83 -0.33
CA PRO A 50 -16.72 -31.06 -1.41
C PRO A 50 -15.81 -32.24 -1.12
N ASP A 51 -15.53 -33.05 -2.15
CA ASP A 51 -14.60 -34.18 -2.08
C ASP A 51 -13.17 -33.73 -1.80
N ALA A 52 -12.83 -32.51 -2.26
CA ALA A 52 -11.56 -31.87 -1.99
C ALA A 52 -11.78 -30.39 -1.60
N PRO A 53 -11.27 -29.95 -0.44
CA PRO A 53 -11.37 -28.56 -0.01
C PRO A 53 -10.48 -27.63 -0.86
N PRO A 54 -10.73 -26.31 -0.87
CA PRO A 54 -9.85 -25.36 -1.52
C PRO A 54 -8.43 -25.39 -0.92
N ARG A 55 -7.41 -25.28 -1.76
CA ARG A 55 -6.00 -25.25 -1.33
C ARG A 55 -5.33 -23.96 -1.80
N PRO A 56 -4.59 -23.26 -0.93
CA PRO A 56 -3.83 -22.08 -1.36
C PRO A 56 -2.80 -22.47 -2.43
N ARG A 57 -2.90 -21.84 -3.60
CA ARG A 57 -1.97 -22.03 -4.72
C ARG A 57 -0.89 -20.95 -4.69
N ASP A 58 -1.31 -19.70 -4.48
CA ASP A 58 -0.44 -18.56 -4.46
C ASP A 58 -0.80 -17.65 -3.28
N ARG A 59 0.20 -17.16 -2.56
CA ARG A 59 0.02 -16.39 -1.33
C ARG A 59 0.68 -15.03 -1.47
N VAL A 60 -0.09 -13.99 -1.29
CA VAL A 60 0.43 -12.63 -1.14
C VAL A 60 0.84 -12.43 0.31
N GLY A 61 2.01 -11.85 0.54
CA GLY A 61 2.49 -11.53 1.89
C GLY A 61 1.64 -10.45 2.55
N LEU A 62 1.70 -10.41 3.89
CA LEU A 62 1.01 -9.39 4.67
C LEU A 62 1.56 -8.00 4.36
N ASN A 63 0.66 -7.02 4.39
CA ASN A 63 1.01 -5.61 4.39
C ASN A 63 0.79 -5.07 5.81
N PHE A 64 1.87 -4.65 6.47
CA PHE A 64 1.81 -4.15 7.84
C PHE A 64 1.65 -2.63 7.83
N SER A 65 0.76 -2.10 8.66
CA SER A 65 0.76 -0.67 8.98
C SER A 65 1.93 -0.35 9.93
N ALA A 66 2.36 0.90 9.96
CA ALA A 66 3.49 1.30 10.80
C ALA A 66 3.27 1.00 12.29
N ASP A 67 2.04 1.11 12.75
CA ASP A 67 1.66 0.81 14.14
C ASP A 67 1.80 -0.69 14.46
N MET A 68 1.62 -1.57 13.47
CA MET A 68 1.80 -3.02 13.63
C MET A 68 3.27 -3.41 13.76
N LEU A 69 4.18 -2.57 13.30
CA LEU A 69 5.63 -2.80 13.33
C LEU A 69 6.27 -2.44 14.67
N THR A 70 5.50 -1.90 15.61
CA THR A 70 5.97 -1.63 16.97
C THR A 70 5.98 -2.87 17.87
N SER A 71 5.43 -3.98 17.40
CA SER A 71 5.40 -5.26 18.12
C SER A 71 6.22 -6.30 17.39
N SER A 72 7.07 -7.00 18.12
CA SER A 72 7.86 -8.15 17.63
C SER A 72 7.10 -9.49 17.75
N ASP A 73 5.88 -9.46 18.29
CA ASP A 73 5.16 -10.68 18.61
C ASP A 73 4.74 -11.43 17.34
N SER A 74 5.16 -12.68 17.22
CA SER A 74 4.65 -13.59 16.21
C SER A 74 3.25 -14.02 16.56
N ALA A 75 2.35 -14.02 15.58
CA ALA A 75 0.95 -14.41 15.75
C ALA A 75 0.51 -15.37 14.65
N SER A 76 -0.61 -16.02 14.85
CA SER A 76 -1.30 -16.78 13.82
C SER A 76 -2.76 -16.36 13.80
N VAL A 77 -3.21 -15.81 12.68
CA VAL A 77 -4.59 -15.38 12.49
C VAL A 77 -5.29 -16.44 11.65
N GLN A 78 -6.40 -16.97 12.15
CA GLN A 78 -7.27 -17.86 11.38
C GLN A 78 -8.25 -17.01 10.58
N VAL A 79 -8.22 -17.17 9.26
CA VAL A 79 -9.07 -16.43 8.33
C VAL A 79 -9.99 -17.42 7.63
N CYS A 80 -11.30 -17.19 7.71
CA CYS A 80 -12.29 -17.90 6.92
C CYS A 80 -12.45 -17.21 5.57
N ALA A 81 -12.12 -17.89 4.49
CA ALA A 81 -12.24 -17.43 3.12
C ALA A 81 -13.36 -18.15 2.38
N LEU A 82 -14.18 -17.41 1.64
CA LEU A 82 -15.09 -17.95 0.63
C LEU A 82 -14.37 -17.94 -0.70
N VAL A 83 -14.06 -19.11 -1.21
CA VAL A 83 -13.37 -19.32 -2.50
C VAL A 83 -14.40 -19.77 -3.53
N ASP A 84 -14.45 -19.12 -4.68
CA ASP A 84 -15.35 -19.50 -5.78
C ASP A 84 -14.80 -20.65 -6.63
N SER A 85 -15.56 -21.05 -7.62
CA SER A 85 -15.20 -22.15 -8.55
C SER A 85 -13.99 -21.84 -9.44
N LEU A 86 -13.52 -20.57 -9.46
CA LEU A 86 -12.32 -20.16 -10.18
C LEU A 86 -11.10 -20.08 -9.26
N GLY A 87 -11.26 -20.30 -7.95
CA GLY A 87 -10.20 -20.19 -6.97
C GLY A 87 -9.98 -18.77 -6.45
N ILE A 88 -10.93 -17.87 -6.69
CA ILE A 88 -10.87 -16.47 -6.27
C ILE A 88 -11.54 -16.31 -4.91
N VAL A 89 -10.91 -15.56 -4.01
CA VAL A 89 -11.49 -15.23 -2.71
C VAL A 89 -12.55 -14.13 -2.90
N ARG A 90 -13.81 -14.46 -2.63
CA ARG A 90 -14.93 -13.51 -2.69
C ARG A 90 -15.22 -12.82 -1.36
N GLN A 91 -14.91 -13.47 -0.27
CA GLN A 91 -15.05 -12.94 1.08
C GLN A 91 -13.94 -13.51 1.95
N ALA A 92 -13.42 -12.68 2.83
CA ALA A 92 -12.48 -13.09 3.86
C ALA A 92 -12.86 -12.42 5.18
N ARG A 93 -12.79 -13.15 6.29
CA ARG A 93 -13.04 -12.62 7.63
C ARG A 93 -12.20 -13.37 8.65
N VAL A 94 -11.89 -12.71 9.74
CA VAL A 94 -11.23 -13.39 10.85
C VAL A 94 -12.16 -14.45 11.43
N GLU A 95 -11.65 -15.64 11.62
CA GLU A 95 -12.30 -16.74 12.36
C GLU A 95 -11.76 -16.82 13.79
N ARG A 96 -10.46 -16.66 13.95
CA ARG A 96 -9.79 -16.58 15.25
C ARG A 96 -8.62 -15.62 15.15
N GLY A 97 -8.63 -14.59 15.95
CA GLY A 97 -7.65 -13.52 15.96
C GLY A 97 -7.63 -12.82 17.29
N GLY A 98 -7.81 -11.52 17.31
CA GLY A 98 -7.70 -10.66 18.48
C GLY A 98 -6.31 -10.02 18.56
N THR A 99 -5.60 -10.04 17.44
CA THR A 99 -4.27 -9.45 17.31
C THR A 99 -4.33 -8.13 16.53
N PRO A 100 -3.35 -7.25 16.65
CA PRO A 100 -3.27 -6.04 15.82
C PRO A 100 -3.14 -6.36 14.32
N TYR A 101 -2.82 -7.60 13.97
CA TYR A 101 -2.57 -8.05 12.59
C TYR A 101 -3.79 -8.61 11.87
N ASP A 102 -4.94 -8.66 12.53
CA ASP A 102 -6.16 -9.29 11.99
C ASP A 102 -6.58 -8.70 10.64
N SER A 103 -6.55 -7.38 10.51
CA SER A 103 -6.88 -6.70 9.25
C SER A 103 -5.88 -7.03 8.15
N ALA A 104 -4.59 -6.99 8.45
CA ALA A 104 -3.54 -7.32 7.47
C ALA A 104 -3.64 -8.77 6.99
N ALA A 105 -4.03 -9.70 7.86
CA ALA A 105 -4.24 -11.09 7.50
C ALA A 105 -5.45 -11.29 6.58
N VAL A 106 -6.55 -10.60 6.84
CA VAL A 106 -7.74 -10.62 5.98
C VAL A 106 -7.42 -10.03 4.61
N ASP A 107 -6.76 -8.88 4.57
CA ASP A 107 -6.36 -8.22 3.33
C ASP A 107 -5.42 -9.10 2.50
N ALA A 108 -4.45 -9.74 3.13
CA ALA A 108 -3.54 -10.65 2.43
C ALA A 108 -4.29 -11.85 1.82
N VAL A 109 -5.18 -12.50 2.60
CA VAL A 109 -5.96 -13.66 2.13
C VAL A 109 -6.90 -13.27 0.99
N HIS A 110 -7.41 -12.05 0.98
CA HIS A 110 -8.27 -11.57 -0.11
C HIS A 110 -7.54 -11.61 -1.48
N TRP A 111 -6.24 -11.47 -1.50
CA TRP A 111 -5.39 -11.54 -2.69
C TRP A 111 -4.77 -12.90 -2.97
N TRP A 112 -5.00 -13.91 -2.10
CA TRP A 112 -4.53 -15.25 -2.36
C TRP A 112 -5.31 -15.90 -3.49
N GLN A 113 -4.65 -16.78 -4.21
CA GLN A 113 -5.29 -17.63 -5.20
C GLN A 113 -5.34 -19.06 -4.68
N PHE A 114 -6.46 -19.72 -4.92
CA PHE A 114 -6.70 -21.08 -4.49
C PHE A 114 -6.91 -22.03 -5.69
N GLU A 115 -6.56 -23.28 -5.50
CA GLU A 115 -7.19 -24.34 -6.23
C GLU A 115 -8.63 -24.47 -5.70
N PRO A 116 -9.68 -24.40 -6.55
CA PRO A 116 -11.06 -24.44 -6.06
C PRO A 116 -11.40 -25.79 -5.46
N ALA A 117 -12.36 -25.81 -4.55
CA ALA A 117 -12.96 -27.04 -4.07
C ALA A 117 -13.53 -27.86 -5.23
N ARG A 118 -13.57 -29.16 -5.08
CA ARG A 118 -14.17 -30.05 -6.07
C ARG A 118 -15.26 -30.90 -5.44
N ALA A 119 -16.39 -31.01 -6.14
CA ALA A 119 -17.45 -31.93 -5.85
C ALA A 119 -17.73 -32.75 -7.10
N HIS A 120 -17.63 -34.08 -7.02
CA HIS A 120 -17.77 -35.02 -8.17
C HIS A 120 -16.87 -34.59 -9.37
N GLY A 121 -15.63 -34.20 -9.06
CA GLY A 121 -14.64 -33.75 -10.05
C GLY A 121 -14.87 -32.33 -10.62
N ARG A 122 -15.98 -31.65 -10.32
CA ARG A 122 -16.30 -30.31 -10.80
C ARG A 122 -15.87 -29.25 -9.79
N PRO A 123 -15.30 -28.11 -10.24
CA PRO A 123 -14.96 -27.04 -9.35
C PRO A 123 -16.22 -26.37 -8.77
N VAL A 124 -16.25 -26.19 -7.46
CA VAL A 124 -17.36 -25.59 -6.71
C VAL A 124 -16.87 -24.53 -5.75
N ALA A 125 -17.74 -23.58 -5.41
CA ALA A 125 -17.45 -22.64 -4.36
C ALA A 125 -17.47 -23.32 -2.98
N ALA A 126 -16.53 -22.96 -2.11
CA ALA A 126 -16.51 -23.48 -0.75
C ALA A 126 -15.84 -22.49 0.22
N ARG A 127 -16.14 -22.63 1.51
CA ARG A 127 -15.41 -21.94 2.56
C ARG A 127 -14.25 -22.79 3.04
N VAL A 128 -13.16 -22.10 3.38
CA VAL A 128 -11.96 -22.73 3.96
C VAL A 128 -11.40 -21.85 5.07
N SER A 129 -11.00 -22.49 6.16
CA SER A 129 -10.24 -21.84 7.22
C SER A 129 -8.74 -21.96 6.92
N VAL A 130 -8.05 -20.84 6.87
CA VAL A 130 -6.61 -20.82 6.61
C VAL A 130 -5.87 -20.12 7.75
N ALA A 131 -4.76 -20.70 8.20
CA ALA A 131 -3.86 -20.10 9.15
C ALA A 131 -2.92 -19.16 8.40
N VAL A 132 -2.91 -17.89 8.79
CA VAL A 132 -2.00 -16.87 8.29
C VAL A 132 -0.94 -16.63 9.36
N PRO A 133 0.27 -17.16 9.17
CA PRO A 133 1.36 -16.90 10.12
C PRO A 133 1.81 -15.45 9.95
N VAL A 134 1.84 -14.73 11.05
CA VAL A 134 2.30 -13.34 11.11
C VAL A 134 3.65 -13.31 11.79
N ARG A 135 4.64 -12.85 11.07
CA ARG A 135 5.97 -12.55 11.59
C ARG A 135 6.31 -11.13 11.20
N PRO A 136 6.13 -10.17 12.10
CA PRO A 136 6.56 -8.81 11.83
C PRO A 136 8.05 -8.79 11.53
N PRO A 137 8.48 -8.02 10.53
CA PRO A 137 9.89 -7.99 10.13
C PRO A 137 10.81 -7.26 11.13
N VAL A 138 10.27 -6.80 12.24
CA VAL A 138 10.98 -6.01 13.27
C VAL A 138 12.12 -6.81 13.92
N ASP A 139 12.03 -8.14 13.98
CA ASP A 139 13.03 -8.98 14.65
C ASP A 139 14.29 -9.22 13.82
N ALA A 140 14.28 -8.86 12.54
CA ALA A 140 15.35 -9.24 11.62
C ALA A 140 16.53 -8.24 11.58
N ASP A 141 16.34 -7.00 12.07
CA ASP A 141 17.37 -5.95 12.01
C ASP A 141 17.34 -5.07 13.26
N PRO A 142 18.43 -5.02 14.04
CA PRO A 142 18.54 -4.20 15.24
C PRO A 142 18.42 -2.69 14.99
N LEU A 143 18.56 -2.23 13.74
CA LEU A 143 18.38 -0.82 13.35
C LEU A 143 16.91 -0.47 13.05
N THR A 144 16.06 -1.45 12.82
CA THR A 144 14.67 -1.24 12.39
C THR A 144 13.82 -0.44 13.39
N PRO A 145 13.84 -0.73 14.71
CA PRO A 145 13.05 0.00 15.68
C PRO A 145 13.37 1.49 15.72
N ASP A 146 14.65 1.86 15.65
CA ASP A 146 15.08 3.25 15.73
C ASP A 146 14.71 4.03 14.48
N VAL A 147 14.85 3.44 13.30
CA VAL A 147 14.55 4.08 12.02
C VAL A 147 13.05 4.35 11.89
N PHE A 148 12.22 3.35 12.18
CA PHE A 148 10.77 3.53 12.20
C PHE A 148 10.32 4.46 13.32
N GLY A 149 10.91 4.34 14.51
CA GLY A 149 10.61 5.18 15.64
C GLY A 149 10.83 6.67 15.35
N MET A 150 11.88 7.02 14.61
CA MET A 150 12.15 8.40 14.19
C MET A 150 11.08 8.91 13.20
N ALA A 151 10.74 8.13 12.19
CA ALA A 151 9.74 8.50 11.20
C ALA A 151 8.33 8.63 11.84
N LEU A 152 7.95 7.72 12.73
CA LEU A 152 6.70 7.80 13.49
C LEU A 152 6.65 9.03 14.41
N LYS A 153 7.78 9.42 15.04
CA LYS A 153 7.85 10.63 15.85
C LYS A 153 7.67 11.89 15.00
N ALA A 154 8.30 11.95 13.82
CA ALA A 154 8.13 13.06 12.90
C ALA A 154 6.67 13.18 12.43
N GLU A 155 6.04 12.06 12.09
CA GLU A 155 4.61 12.02 11.73
C GLU A 155 3.71 12.47 12.89
N ALA A 156 4.00 12.04 14.12
CA ALA A 156 3.27 12.42 15.32
C ALA A 156 3.46 13.90 15.70
N ALA A 157 4.54 14.54 15.30
CA ALA A 157 4.79 15.96 15.49
C ALA A 157 3.84 16.84 14.64
N GLY A 158 3.23 16.28 13.60
CA GLY A 158 2.18 16.92 12.82
C GLY A 158 2.69 17.82 11.68
N ASP A 159 3.99 17.86 11.41
CA ASP A 159 4.54 18.49 10.22
C ASP A 159 4.64 17.46 9.10
N PRO A 160 3.82 17.57 8.03
CA PRO A 160 3.81 16.57 6.97
C PRO A 160 5.07 16.58 6.08
N LEU A 161 5.81 17.69 6.02
CA LEU A 161 7.05 17.78 5.25
C LEU A 161 8.19 17.06 6.00
N ASP A 162 8.34 17.34 7.29
CA ASP A 162 9.30 16.64 8.15
C ASP A 162 9.02 15.14 8.19
N ALA A 163 7.75 14.76 8.28
CA ALA A 163 7.33 13.36 8.21
C ALA A 163 7.68 12.71 6.87
N LEU A 164 7.44 13.40 5.76
CA LEU A 164 7.77 12.91 4.42
C LEU A 164 9.29 12.72 4.26
N ASP A 165 10.09 13.67 4.73
CA ASP A 165 11.55 13.57 4.70
C ASP A 165 12.07 12.39 5.54
N ALA A 166 11.55 12.24 6.77
CA ALA A 166 11.91 11.14 7.66
C ALA A 166 11.57 9.77 7.05
N TRP A 167 10.38 9.61 6.45
CA TRP A 167 10.00 8.38 5.78
C TRP A 167 10.80 8.12 4.51
N THR A 168 11.13 9.15 3.74
CA THR A 168 11.98 9.04 2.55
C THR A 168 13.40 8.60 2.92
N GLY A 169 13.97 9.18 3.98
CA GLY A 169 15.24 8.74 4.54
C GLY A 169 15.21 7.30 5.04
N THR A 170 14.09 6.88 5.61
CA THR A 170 13.87 5.48 6.04
C THR A 170 13.82 4.54 4.84
N LEU A 171 13.14 4.92 3.76
CA LEU A 171 13.10 4.14 2.52
C LEU A 171 14.49 3.98 1.89
N ALA A 172 15.29 5.04 1.86
CA ALA A 172 16.65 4.99 1.33
C ALA A 172 17.53 4.00 2.10
N ARG A 173 17.38 3.93 3.43
CA ARG A 173 18.07 2.94 4.28
C ARG A 173 17.54 1.53 4.06
N ALA A 174 16.21 1.35 3.95
CA ALA A 174 15.58 0.06 3.66
C ALA A 174 16.01 -0.49 2.30
N GLY A 175 16.16 0.38 1.28
CA GLY A 175 16.65 0.00 -0.03
C GLY A 175 18.11 -0.50 -0.05
N VAL A 176 18.94 -0.04 0.90
CA VAL A 176 20.29 -0.55 1.11
C VAL A 176 20.29 -1.90 1.84
N HIS A 177 19.24 -2.17 2.64
CA HIS A 177 19.07 -3.39 3.41
C HIS A 177 17.79 -4.13 2.96
N PRO A 178 17.84 -4.88 1.86
CA PRO A 178 16.65 -5.53 1.27
C PRO A 178 15.99 -6.58 2.18
N THR A 179 16.61 -6.95 3.29
CA THR A 179 16.03 -7.80 4.34
C THR A 179 15.00 -7.08 5.22
N LEU A 180 14.95 -5.74 5.17
CA LEU A 180 13.87 -4.98 5.81
C LEU A 180 12.58 -5.22 5.03
N GLY A 181 11.80 -6.23 5.40
CA GLY A 181 10.53 -6.60 4.76
C GLY A 181 9.43 -5.53 4.83
N ASN A 182 9.79 -4.30 5.19
CA ASN A 182 8.91 -3.17 5.49
C ASN A 182 8.84 -2.12 4.37
N GLU A 183 9.48 -2.36 3.24
CA GLU A 183 9.52 -1.42 2.11
C GLU A 183 8.12 -0.91 1.75
N TRP A 184 7.13 -1.79 1.74
CA TRP A 184 5.76 -1.45 1.33
C TRP A 184 5.06 -0.52 2.31
N VAL A 185 5.27 -0.71 3.61
CA VAL A 185 4.72 0.16 4.65
C VAL A 185 5.30 1.56 4.53
N ILE A 186 6.62 1.65 4.32
CA ILE A 186 7.31 2.92 4.14
C ILE A 186 6.76 3.64 2.90
N ARG A 187 6.62 2.93 1.77
CA ARG A 187 6.08 3.50 0.53
C ARG A 187 4.64 3.97 0.70
N GLU A 188 3.79 3.18 1.36
CA GLU A 188 2.41 3.58 1.63
C GLU A 188 2.34 4.88 2.46
N ARG A 189 3.17 5.01 3.51
CA ARG A 189 3.23 6.23 4.32
C ARG A 189 3.69 7.43 3.51
N ILE A 190 4.76 7.31 2.73
CA ILE A 190 5.25 8.36 1.84
C ILE A 190 4.15 8.80 0.86
N LEU A 191 3.46 7.85 0.22
CA LEU A 191 2.42 8.16 -0.76
C LEU A 191 1.21 8.85 -0.13
N ARG A 192 0.77 8.43 1.05
CA ARG A 192 -0.33 9.06 1.79
C ARG A 192 0.04 10.47 2.23
N LEU A 193 1.26 10.69 2.74
CA LEU A 193 1.74 12.02 3.12
C LEU A 193 1.84 12.93 1.89
N ALA A 194 2.45 12.48 0.81
CA ALA A 194 2.54 13.23 -0.44
C ALA A 194 1.16 13.58 -1.01
N ALA A 195 0.19 12.65 -0.92
CA ALA A 195 -1.19 12.91 -1.31
C ALA A 195 -1.86 13.98 -0.42
N GLY A 196 -1.56 14.00 0.88
CA GLY A 196 -2.11 14.96 1.84
C GLY A 196 -1.57 16.39 1.67
N LEU A 197 -0.38 16.57 1.09
CA LEU A 197 0.24 17.87 0.85
C LEU A 197 -0.43 18.72 -0.25
N GLY A 198 -1.49 18.22 -0.92
CA GLY A 198 -2.23 18.97 -1.94
C GLY A 198 -1.55 19.02 -3.31
N ALA A 199 -0.25 19.21 -3.36
CA ALA A 199 0.57 19.06 -4.57
C ALA A 199 1.65 18.02 -4.29
N ALA A 200 1.68 16.95 -5.08
CA ALA A 200 2.76 15.98 -4.99
C ALA A 200 4.10 16.67 -5.25
N PRO A 201 5.17 16.31 -4.51
CA PRO A 201 6.49 16.84 -4.79
C PRO A 201 6.87 16.65 -6.26
N ALA A 202 7.59 17.61 -6.84
CA ALA A 202 8.01 17.52 -8.23
C ALA A 202 8.91 16.29 -8.44
N VAL A 203 8.62 15.51 -9.49
CA VAL A 203 9.47 14.36 -9.83
C VAL A 203 10.71 14.88 -10.54
N PRO A 204 11.93 14.53 -10.09
CA PRO A 204 13.16 14.94 -10.73
C PRO A 204 13.20 14.55 -12.22
N SER A 205 13.67 15.43 -13.10
CA SER A 205 13.71 15.17 -14.55
C SER A 205 14.53 13.94 -14.90
N VAL A 206 15.59 13.67 -14.14
CA VAL A 206 16.43 12.45 -14.31
C VAL A 206 15.62 11.20 -14.02
N ALA A 207 14.84 11.19 -12.93
CA ALA A 207 13.98 10.07 -12.58
C ALA A 207 12.92 9.82 -13.66
N VAL A 208 12.29 10.89 -14.19
CA VAL A 208 11.33 10.79 -15.30
C VAL A 208 11.98 10.20 -16.54
N SER A 209 13.17 10.68 -16.91
CA SER A 209 13.91 10.19 -18.09
C SER A 209 14.30 8.71 -17.95
N SER A 210 14.79 8.31 -16.78
CA SER A 210 15.17 6.93 -16.48
C SER A 210 13.98 6.00 -16.51
N ALA A 211 12.86 6.40 -15.93
CA ALA A 211 11.63 5.63 -15.93
C ALA A 211 11.06 5.45 -17.34
N ARG A 212 11.02 6.52 -18.13
CA ARG A 212 10.60 6.46 -19.54
C ARG A 212 11.52 5.57 -20.37
N GLY A 213 12.83 5.63 -20.13
CA GLY A 213 13.80 4.73 -20.77
C GLY A 213 13.47 3.26 -20.51
N ALA A 214 13.26 2.89 -19.26
CA ALA A 214 12.88 1.54 -18.87
C ALA A 214 11.53 1.13 -19.50
N HIS A 215 10.53 1.99 -19.46
CA HIS A 215 9.23 1.74 -20.07
C HIS A 215 9.32 1.54 -21.59
N ASN A 216 10.06 2.38 -22.30
CA ASN A 216 10.27 2.24 -23.73
C ASN A 216 10.95 0.91 -24.11
N LEU A 217 11.87 0.40 -23.27
CA LEU A 217 12.46 -0.92 -23.46
C LEU A 217 11.42 -2.02 -23.31
N MET A 218 10.52 -1.92 -22.31
CA MET A 218 9.42 -2.88 -22.15
C MET A 218 8.47 -2.91 -23.35
N LEU A 219 8.17 -1.75 -23.96
CA LEU A 219 7.27 -1.66 -25.11
C LEU A 219 7.92 -2.22 -26.39
N ARG A 220 9.22 -2.10 -26.54
CA ARG A 220 9.94 -2.51 -27.76
C ARG A 220 10.30 -3.99 -27.81
N ASP A 221 9.97 -4.76 -26.77
CA ASP A 221 10.34 -6.18 -26.67
C ASP A 221 11.84 -6.44 -26.99
N MET A 222 12.69 -5.53 -26.52
CA MET A 222 14.11 -5.56 -26.86
C MET A 222 14.84 -6.63 -26.04
N SER A 223 15.34 -7.61 -26.72
CA SER A 223 16.02 -8.81 -26.25
C SER A 223 17.27 -8.63 -25.37
N ARG A 224 17.64 -7.41 -25.03
CA ARG A 224 18.85 -7.11 -24.23
C ARG A 224 18.59 -6.84 -22.74
N ALA A 225 17.36 -6.51 -22.36
CA ALA A 225 17.00 -6.29 -20.97
C ALA A 225 15.83 -7.21 -20.60
N THR A 226 15.98 -7.94 -19.51
CA THR A 226 14.88 -8.76 -19.00
C THR A 226 13.88 -7.88 -18.25
N ASN A 227 12.64 -8.37 -18.08
CA ASN A 227 11.65 -7.68 -17.24
C ASN A 227 12.14 -7.52 -15.78
N ALA A 228 12.98 -8.42 -15.30
CA ALA A 228 13.61 -8.30 -13.97
C ALA A 228 14.62 -7.13 -13.93
N ASP A 229 15.41 -6.92 -14.98
CA ASP A 229 16.32 -5.78 -15.06
C ASP A 229 15.56 -4.46 -15.13
N LEU A 230 14.43 -4.44 -15.87
CA LEU A 230 13.57 -3.27 -15.97
C LEU A 230 12.91 -2.95 -14.61
N ALA A 231 12.44 -3.95 -13.87
CA ALA A 231 11.92 -3.77 -12.53
C ALA A 231 12.99 -3.19 -11.59
N LYS A 232 14.24 -3.68 -11.67
CA LYS A 232 15.35 -3.17 -10.87
C LYS A 232 15.73 -1.73 -11.24
N ALA A 233 15.69 -1.35 -12.52
CA ALA A 233 15.88 0.03 -12.94
C ALA A 233 14.82 0.96 -12.37
N LEU A 234 13.57 0.52 -12.32
CA LEU A 234 12.46 1.25 -11.73
C LEU A 234 12.52 1.29 -10.18
N ASP A 235 13.13 0.29 -9.54
CA ASP A 235 13.45 0.34 -8.11
C ASP A 235 14.33 1.54 -7.78
N ALA A 236 15.38 1.79 -8.58
CA ALA A 236 16.26 2.95 -8.40
C ALA A 236 15.51 4.28 -8.58
N VAL A 237 14.64 4.38 -9.58
CA VAL A 237 13.78 5.56 -9.79
C VAL A 237 12.87 5.80 -8.58
N LEU A 238 12.28 4.74 -8.03
CA LEU A 238 11.35 4.82 -6.90
C LEU A 238 12.06 4.97 -5.54
N LEU A 239 13.37 4.86 -5.47
CA LEU A 239 14.15 5.33 -4.32
C LEU A 239 14.37 6.83 -4.38
N GLU A 240 14.60 7.39 -5.58
CA GLU A 240 14.81 8.82 -5.78
C GLU A 240 13.50 9.62 -5.72
N ALA A 241 12.42 9.06 -6.28
CA ALA A 241 11.09 9.68 -6.33
C ALA A 241 9.99 8.68 -5.94
N PRO A 242 9.84 8.36 -4.66
CA PRO A 242 8.90 7.34 -4.19
C PRO A 242 7.41 7.69 -4.41
N TRP A 243 7.11 8.92 -4.79
CA TRP A 243 5.75 9.39 -5.15
C TRP A 243 5.44 9.34 -6.64
N TYR A 244 6.36 8.85 -7.49
CA TYR A 244 6.16 8.84 -8.94
C TYR A 244 5.22 7.70 -9.36
N ALA A 245 3.95 8.02 -9.59
CA ALA A 245 2.89 7.05 -9.87
C ALA A 245 3.21 6.14 -11.07
N ASP A 246 3.58 6.71 -12.23
CA ASP A 246 3.82 5.92 -13.44
C ASP A 246 4.95 4.89 -13.28
N ALA A 247 5.97 5.18 -12.46
CA ALA A 247 7.03 4.21 -12.19
C ALA A 247 6.51 2.97 -11.46
N TYR A 248 5.53 3.10 -10.56
CA TYR A 248 4.87 1.94 -9.94
C TYR A 248 4.11 1.13 -10.97
N ARG A 249 3.32 1.77 -11.86
CA ARG A 249 2.57 1.12 -12.91
C ARG A 249 3.50 0.31 -13.83
N TRP A 250 4.58 0.91 -14.27
CA TRP A 250 5.55 0.24 -15.13
C TRP A 250 6.30 -0.88 -14.42
N ARG A 251 6.66 -0.70 -13.14
CA ARG A 251 7.28 -1.77 -12.35
C ARG A 251 6.30 -2.93 -12.11
N ALA A 252 5.02 -2.65 -11.89
CA ALA A 252 3.99 -3.67 -11.81
C ALA A 252 3.93 -4.51 -13.09
N SER A 253 3.98 -3.86 -14.26
CA SER A 253 4.04 -4.54 -15.57
C SER A 253 5.29 -5.45 -15.68
N ALA A 254 6.46 -4.92 -15.36
CA ALA A 254 7.70 -5.68 -15.42
C ALA A 254 7.71 -6.88 -14.45
N ARG A 255 7.21 -6.69 -13.23
CA ARG A 255 7.08 -7.75 -12.22
C ARG A 255 6.05 -8.81 -12.62
N ALA A 256 4.91 -8.41 -13.18
CA ALA A 256 3.90 -9.35 -13.69
C ALA A 256 4.47 -10.21 -14.82
N ALA A 257 5.17 -9.59 -15.77
CA ALA A 257 5.81 -10.29 -16.90
C ALA A 257 6.93 -11.24 -16.45
N SER A 258 7.59 -10.97 -15.33
CA SER A 258 8.61 -11.86 -14.74
C SER A 258 8.06 -12.85 -13.71
N GLY A 259 6.74 -12.97 -13.57
CA GLY A 259 6.11 -13.91 -12.66
C GLY A 259 6.10 -13.48 -11.18
N GLN A 260 6.57 -12.26 -10.86
CA GLN A 260 6.59 -11.69 -9.52
C GLN A 260 5.22 -11.09 -9.15
N ARG A 261 4.18 -11.92 -9.18
CA ARG A 261 2.78 -11.50 -9.05
C ARG A 261 2.49 -10.71 -7.77
N ALA A 262 2.97 -11.18 -6.62
CA ALA A 262 2.77 -10.49 -5.34
C ALA A 262 3.36 -9.08 -5.35
N GLY A 263 4.56 -8.92 -5.94
CA GLY A 263 5.19 -7.62 -6.13
C GLY A 263 4.41 -6.72 -7.08
N ALA A 264 3.87 -7.29 -8.17
CA ALA A 264 3.04 -6.55 -9.12
C ALA A 264 1.75 -6.02 -8.48
N ILE A 265 1.05 -6.84 -7.69
CA ILE A 265 -0.14 -6.41 -6.95
C ILE A 265 0.18 -5.24 -6.02
N ARG A 266 1.27 -5.31 -5.26
CA ARG A 266 1.68 -4.23 -4.35
C ARG A 266 2.01 -2.95 -5.09
N ASP A 267 2.66 -3.04 -6.25
CA ASP A 267 2.95 -1.87 -7.07
C ASP A 267 1.67 -1.23 -7.61
N VAL A 268 0.66 -2.01 -8.02
CA VAL A 268 -0.63 -1.45 -8.45
C VAL A 268 -1.34 -0.75 -7.28
N LEU A 269 -1.32 -1.31 -6.07
CA LEU A 269 -1.85 -0.66 -4.87
C LEU A 269 -1.12 0.66 -4.57
N CYS A 270 0.21 0.71 -4.71
CA CYS A 270 0.97 1.95 -4.60
C CYS A 270 0.59 2.96 -5.70
N TYR A 271 0.37 2.50 -6.92
CA TYR A 271 -0.09 3.34 -8.02
C TYR A 271 -1.45 3.98 -7.73
N GLU A 272 -2.40 3.23 -7.17
CA GLU A 272 -3.71 3.74 -6.75
C GLU A 272 -3.59 4.86 -5.72
N ILE A 273 -2.73 4.70 -4.71
CA ILE A 273 -2.51 5.74 -3.69
C ILE A 273 -1.86 6.98 -4.31
N ALA A 274 -0.95 6.80 -5.26
CA ALA A 274 -0.19 7.90 -5.89
C ALA A 274 -1.01 8.66 -6.94
N THR A 275 -1.97 8.01 -7.60
CA THR A 275 -2.77 8.63 -8.66
C THR A 275 -4.06 9.23 -8.12
N ARG A 276 -4.49 10.34 -8.74
CA ARG A 276 -5.77 11.00 -8.44
C ARG A 276 -6.73 10.98 -9.63
N ASP A 277 -6.29 10.40 -10.72
CA ASP A 277 -7.06 10.32 -11.96
C ASP A 277 -8.03 9.15 -11.88
N SER A 278 -9.32 9.43 -12.02
CA SER A 278 -10.38 8.42 -11.91
C SER A 278 -10.32 7.34 -13.01
N ALA A 279 -9.86 7.69 -14.21
CA ALA A 279 -9.70 6.72 -15.30
C ALA A 279 -8.54 5.78 -15.00
N ARG A 280 -7.44 6.31 -14.45
CA ARG A 280 -6.27 5.52 -14.04
C ARG A 280 -6.59 4.61 -12.84
N LEU A 281 -7.41 5.08 -11.88
CA LEU A 281 -7.92 4.25 -10.79
C LEU A 281 -8.76 3.09 -11.31
N ALA A 282 -9.71 3.35 -12.21
CA ALA A 282 -10.53 2.29 -12.81
C ALA A 282 -9.71 1.28 -13.62
N MET A 283 -8.60 1.69 -14.22
CA MET A 283 -7.66 0.79 -14.88
C MET A 283 -6.88 -0.04 -13.86
N ALA A 284 -6.42 0.57 -12.77
CA ALA A 284 -5.71 -0.11 -11.69
C ALA A 284 -6.56 -1.19 -11.03
N ASP A 285 -7.83 -0.88 -10.70
CA ASP A 285 -8.78 -1.85 -10.16
C ASP A 285 -8.93 -3.08 -11.07
N ARG A 286 -9.05 -2.87 -12.38
CA ARG A 286 -9.14 -3.97 -13.35
C ARG A 286 -7.86 -4.78 -13.44
N ALA A 287 -6.70 -4.11 -13.40
CA ALA A 287 -5.41 -4.79 -13.40
C ALA A 287 -5.21 -5.61 -12.12
N LEU A 288 -5.65 -5.11 -10.97
CA LEU A 288 -5.66 -5.87 -9.71
C LEU A 288 -6.51 -7.13 -9.80
N VAL A 289 -7.72 -7.03 -10.34
CA VAL A 289 -8.59 -8.20 -10.56
C VAL A 289 -7.90 -9.20 -11.49
N ALA A 290 -7.34 -8.76 -12.60
CA ALA A 290 -6.61 -9.62 -13.54
C ALA A 290 -5.41 -10.31 -12.87
N LEU A 291 -4.61 -9.59 -12.10
CA LEU A 291 -3.52 -10.17 -11.32
C LEU A 291 -4.01 -11.14 -10.26
N ALA A 292 -5.09 -10.84 -9.56
CA ALA A 292 -5.69 -11.71 -8.56
C ALA A 292 -6.20 -13.03 -9.16
N THR A 293 -6.79 -12.97 -10.37
CA THR A 293 -7.27 -14.14 -11.09
C THR A 293 -6.17 -14.92 -11.81
N GLY A 294 -4.95 -14.36 -11.89
CA GLY A 294 -3.84 -14.97 -12.62
C GLY A 294 -3.86 -14.70 -14.13
N ASP A 295 -4.75 -13.83 -14.61
CA ASP A 295 -4.76 -13.38 -16.01
C ASP A 295 -3.67 -12.33 -16.24
N THR A 296 -2.43 -12.81 -16.31
CA THR A 296 -1.26 -11.96 -16.49
C THR A 296 -1.31 -11.19 -17.81
N LEU A 297 -1.89 -11.77 -18.87
CA LEU A 297 -1.95 -11.11 -20.18
C LEU A 297 -2.87 -9.90 -20.15
N ALA A 298 -4.07 -10.04 -19.55
CA ALA A 298 -4.98 -8.91 -19.37
C ALA A 298 -4.36 -7.82 -18.51
N ALA A 299 -3.71 -8.18 -17.39
CA ALA A 299 -3.03 -7.22 -16.54
C ALA A 299 -1.92 -6.47 -17.29
N LEU A 300 -1.10 -7.17 -18.08
CA LEU A 300 -0.04 -6.54 -18.87
C LEU A 300 -0.59 -5.58 -19.92
N THR A 301 -1.69 -5.93 -20.57
CA THR A 301 -2.36 -5.06 -21.54
C THR A 301 -2.79 -3.75 -20.89
N MET A 302 -3.35 -3.81 -19.68
CA MET A 302 -3.80 -2.62 -18.94
C MET A 302 -2.63 -1.77 -18.43
N LEU A 303 -1.56 -2.40 -17.92
CA LEU A 303 -0.44 -1.69 -17.28
C LEU A 303 0.57 -1.11 -18.28
N LYS A 304 0.68 -1.67 -19.48
CA LYS A 304 1.62 -1.19 -20.52
C LYS A 304 1.07 -0.06 -21.37
N HIS A 305 -0.23 -0.08 -21.64
CA HIS A 305 -0.88 0.89 -22.53
C HIS A 305 -1.66 1.93 -21.73
N GLU A 306 -1.46 3.17 -22.06
CA GLU A 306 -2.37 4.28 -21.78
C GLU A 306 -3.30 4.47 -22.96
#